data_f7c15933eed984797e5e38483f757972
#
_entry.id   f7c15933eed984797e5e38483f757972
#
_cell.length_a   1.000
_cell.length_b   1.000
_cell.length_c   1.000
_cell.angle_alpha   90.00
_cell.angle_beta   90.00
_cell.angle_gamma   90.00
#
_symmetry.space_group_name_H-M   'P 1'
#
loop_
_entity.id
_entity.type
_entity.pdbx_description
1 polymer ?
#
loop_
_entity_poly.entity_id
_entity_poly.type
_entity_poly.pdbx_seq_one_letter_code
_entity_poly.pdbx_strand_id
1 'polypeptide(L)'
;MLIQGDAAWSLIVNTTMDEATWYLDQRRAQGFNAILINLIERLFATDPPRNLMGDEPFTTPGDFTTPNESYMAHAEQILDLARARGIIVILYPAFLGYPRPHYPGYGGQAEGWYDEVVANGPDGCRAYGEYLGRRFGSYENVIWSIGADRNPEDARAGLEALASGIKTTAPGCLMTAQMLPEHSAAEEYP
;
A
#
# COMPACT_ATOMS: atom_id res chain seq x y z
N MET A 1 7.20 -1.72 22.72
CA MET A 1 7.35 -0.39 22.10
C MET A 1 5.94 0.11 21.75
N LEU A 2 5.62 1.36 22.09
CA LEU A 2 4.35 1.97 21.65
C LEU A 2 4.54 2.48 20.21
N ILE A 3 3.59 2.16 19.33
CA ILE A 3 3.53 2.70 17.97
C ILE A 3 2.74 4.00 18.00
N GLN A 4 3.37 5.09 17.59
CA GLN A 4 2.73 6.38 17.35
C GLN A 4 2.91 6.70 15.87
N GLY A 5 1.82 6.49 15.10
CA GLY A 5 1.82 6.59 13.65
C GLY A 5 1.15 7.86 13.14
N ASP A 6 1.54 8.28 11.94
CA ASP A 6 0.88 9.32 11.15
C ASP A 6 0.42 8.74 9.82
N ALA A 7 -0.72 9.20 9.31
CA ALA A 7 -1.25 8.80 8.01
C ALA A 7 -0.62 9.66 6.91
N ALA A 8 0.18 9.03 6.07
CA ALA A 8 0.91 9.66 4.96
C ALA A 8 0.57 8.97 3.63
N TRP A 9 -0.72 8.74 3.39
CA TRP A 9 -1.24 7.89 2.31
C TRP A 9 -0.55 8.13 0.97
N SER A 10 -0.38 9.39 0.58
CA SER A 10 0.15 9.80 -0.73
C SER A 10 1.66 10.12 -0.74
N LEU A 11 2.41 9.73 0.30
CA LEU A 11 3.84 10.08 0.40
C LEU A 11 4.64 9.65 -0.83
N ILE A 12 4.39 8.44 -1.37
CA ILE A 12 5.10 7.92 -2.54
C ILE A 12 4.71 8.69 -3.82
N VAL A 13 3.42 9.00 -3.98
CA VAL A 13 2.92 9.55 -5.25
C VAL A 13 2.99 11.08 -5.35
N ASN A 14 2.90 11.79 -4.22
CA ASN A 14 2.73 13.24 -4.18
C ASN A 14 3.93 14.00 -3.62
N THR A 15 5.08 13.35 -3.34
CA THR A 15 6.25 14.05 -2.81
C THR A 15 7.49 13.84 -3.66
N THR A 16 8.29 14.88 -3.76
CA THR A 16 9.69 14.79 -4.17
C THR A 16 10.52 14.14 -3.05
N MET A 17 11.73 13.69 -3.36
CA MET A 17 12.63 13.14 -2.34
C MET A 17 12.96 14.14 -1.24
N ASP A 18 13.07 15.42 -1.57
CA ASP A 18 13.34 16.48 -0.58
C ASP A 18 12.15 16.71 0.35
N GLU A 19 10.92 16.73 -0.20
CA GLU A 19 9.69 16.85 0.58
C GLU A 19 9.47 15.63 1.48
N ALA A 20 9.68 14.42 0.96
CA ALA A 20 9.60 13.18 1.75
C ALA A 20 10.65 13.17 2.88
N THR A 21 11.87 13.60 2.58
CA THR A 21 12.94 13.75 3.58
C THR A 21 12.53 14.71 4.68
N TRP A 22 12.08 15.91 4.30
CA TRP A 22 11.62 16.91 5.27
C TRP A 22 10.45 16.41 6.11
N TYR A 23 9.44 15.79 5.48
CA TYR A 23 8.28 15.23 6.18
C TYR A 23 8.71 14.20 7.24
N LEU A 24 9.53 13.23 6.85
CA LEU A 24 9.98 12.17 7.76
C LEU A 24 10.82 12.73 8.92
N ASP A 25 11.67 13.73 8.66
CA ASP A 25 12.45 14.41 9.70
C ASP A 25 11.54 15.15 10.69
N GLN A 26 10.50 15.85 10.21
CA GLN A 26 9.53 16.52 11.07
C GLN A 26 8.75 15.51 11.94
N ARG A 27 8.28 14.41 11.36
CA ARG A 27 7.55 13.38 12.11
C ARG A 27 8.44 12.73 13.15
N ARG A 28 9.68 12.42 12.80
CA ARG A 28 10.65 11.90 13.78
C ARG A 28 10.91 12.85 14.93
N ALA A 29 11.10 14.13 14.64
CA ALA A 29 11.32 15.17 15.65
C ALA A 29 10.12 15.37 16.59
N GLN A 30 8.90 15.14 16.10
CA GLN A 30 7.64 15.19 16.86
C GLN A 30 7.37 13.90 17.67
N GLY A 31 8.24 12.90 17.60
CA GLY A 31 8.11 11.64 18.34
C GLY A 31 7.32 10.56 17.64
N PHE A 32 6.90 10.76 16.40
CA PHE A 32 6.31 9.69 15.59
C PHE A 32 7.37 8.63 15.27
N ASN A 33 6.99 7.36 15.33
CA ASN A 33 7.85 6.23 15.05
C ASN A 33 7.28 5.28 14.00
N ALA A 34 6.11 5.62 13.44
CA ALA A 34 5.48 4.87 12.35
C ALA A 34 4.76 5.82 11.39
N ILE A 35 4.61 5.39 10.13
CA ILE A 35 3.77 6.01 9.11
C ILE A 35 2.95 4.95 8.40
N LEU A 36 1.74 5.34 7.96
CA LEU A 36 0.87 4.54 7.11
C LEU A 36 0.94 5.11 5.69
N ILE A 37 1.34 4.30 4.70
CA ILE A 37 1.45 4.75 3.31
C ILE A 37 0.89 3.71 2.34
N ASN A 38 0.34 4.19 1.22
CA ASN A 38 -0.03 3.35 0.09
C ASN A 38 1.16 3.19 -0.84
N LEU A 39 1.49 1.94 -1.21
CA LEU A 39 2.54 1.68 -2.19
C LEU A 39 2.11 2.19 -3.56
N ILE A 40 0.88 1.88 -3.95
CA ILE A 40 0.21 2.41 -5.12
C ILE A 40 -1.03 3.18 -4.67
N GLU A 41 -1.25 4.36 -5.23
CA GLU A 41 -2.26 5.28 -4.71
C GLU A 41 -3.18 5.80 -5.82
N ARG A 42 -4.47 5.90 -5.52
CA ARG A 42 -5.47 6.52 -6.39
C ARG A 42 -6.22 7.65 -5.71
N LEU A 43 -6.80 7.39 -4.53
CA LEU A 43 -7.75 8.29 -3.90
C LEU A 43 -7.11 9.64 -3.52
N PHE A 44 -5.90 9.59 -2.96
CA PHE A 44 -5.22 10.77 -2.41
C PHE A 44 -4.11 11.30 -3.31
N ALA A 45 -3.99 10.80 -4.55
CA ALA A 45 -3.01 11.27 -5.51
C ALA A 45 -3.53 12.49 -6.29
N THR A 46 -2.64 13.40 -6.67
CA THR A 46 -2.96 14.57 -7.47
C THR A 46 -3.24 14.21 -8.94
N ASP A 47 -2.48 13.26 -9.50
CA ASP A 47 -2.65 12.70 -10.85
C ASP A 47 -2.66 11.16 -10.79
N PRO A 48 -3.71 10.55 -10.17
CA PRO A 48 -3.73 9.11 -9.96
C PRO A 48 -3.77 8.30 -11.26
N PRO A 49 -3.06 7.17 -11.30
CA PRO A 49 -2.23 6.58 -10.27
C PRO A 49 -0.75 6.97 -10.38
N ARG A 50 -0.42 8.05 -11.11
CA ARG A 50 0.97 8.47 -11.39
C ARG A 50 1.62 9.12 -10.18
N ASN A 51 2.93 8.88 -10.04
CA ASN A 51 3.77 9.67 -9.14
C ASN A 51 4.12 11.04 -9.77
N LEU A 52 4.80 11.91 -9.02
CA LEU A 52 5.21 13.23 -9.51
C LEU A 52 6.17 13.20 -10.71
N MET A 53 6.82 12.08 -10.98
CA MET A 53 7.69 11.89 -12.15
C MET A 53 6.88 11.45 -13.39
N GLY A 54 5.59 11.22 -13.25
CA GLY A 54 4.69 10.75 -14.31
C GLY A 54 4.66 9.24 -14.50
N ASP A 55 5.35 8.48 -13.63
CA ASP A 55 5.35 7.02 -13.70
C ASP A 55 4.04 6.44 -13.16
N GLU A 56 3.41 5.54 -13.91
CA GLU A 56 2.32 4.69 -13.42
C GLU A 56 2.88 3.46 -12.68
N PRO A 57 2.17 2.90 -11.69
CA PRO A 57 2.66 1.75 -10.92
C PRO A 57 2.79 0.47 -11.76
N PHE A 58 2.10 0.40 -12.89
CA PHE A 58 2.12 -0.73 -13.83
C PHE A 58 2.35 -0.23 -15.25
N THR A 59 3.12 -0.97 -16.05
CA THR A 59 3.38 -0.64 -17.46
C THR A 59 2.14 -0.85 -18.34
N THR A 60 1.26 -1.78 -17.96
CA THR A 60 -0.09 -1.93 -18.48
C THR A 60 -1.06 -1.49 -17.38
N PRO A 61 -1.85 -0.41 -17.57
CA PRO A 61 -2.72 0.11 -16.53
C PRO A 61 -3.62 -0.94 -15.90
N GLY A 62 -3.53 -1.09 -14.57
CA GLY A 62 -4.35 -2.02 -13.79
C GLY A 62 -3.91 -3.50 -13.85
N ASP A 63 -2.92 -3.85 -14.64
CA ASP A 63 -2.39 -5.21 -14.73
C ASP A 63 -1.28 -5.44 -13.69
N PHE A 64 -1.62 -6.18 -12.64
CA PHE A 64 -0.72 -6.47 -11.51
C PHE A 64 0.49 -7.34 -11.89
N THR A 65 0.46 -7.96 -13.07
CA THR A 65 1.60 -8.75 -13.55
C THR A 65 2.68 -7.92 -14.22
N THR A 66 2.45 -6.60 -14.40
CA THR A 66 3.35 -5.69 -15.11
C THR A 66 3.86 -4.52 -14.25
N PRO A 67 4.46 -4.75 -13.05
CA PRO A 67 4.98 -3.66 -12.22
C PRO A 67 5.97 -2.77 -12.98
N ASN A 68 5.84 -1.46 -12.80
CA ASN A 68 6.74 -0.47 -13.41
C ASN A 68 7.97 -0.25 -12.52
N GLU A 69 9.14 -0.63 -13.01
CA GLU A 69 10.39 -0.54 -12.26
C GLU A 69 10.77 0.88 -11.84
N SER A 70 10.47 1.90 -12.67
CA SER A 70 10.74 3.32 -12.32
C SER A 70 9.90 3.75 -11.12
N TYR A 71 8.60 3.43 -11.13
CA TYR A 71 7.70 3.71 -10.01
C TYR A 71 8.16 3.01 -8.72
N MET A 72 8.47 1.72 -8.83
CA MET A 72 8.87 0.91 -7.68
C MET A 72 10.24 1.30 -7.13
N ALA A 73 11.16 1.78 -7.98
CA ALA A 73 12.45 2.32 -7.54
C ALA A 73 12.29 3.62 -6.74
N HIS A 74 11.34 4.49 -7.12
CA HIS A 74 11.02 5.68 -6.32
C HIS A 74 10.40 5.29 -4.96
N ALA A 75 9.47 4.34 -4.94
CA ALA A 75 8.91 3.84 -3.69
C ALA A 75 10.00 3.27 -2.76
N GLU A 76 10.96 2.53 -3.33
CA GLU A 76 12.10 1.98 -2.60
C GLU A 76 12.94 3.08 -1.93
N GLN A 77 13.23 4.18 -2.63
CA GLN A 77 13.95 5.32 -2.06
C GLN A 77 13.21 5.93 -0.86
N ILE A 78 11.89 6.04 -0.91
CA ILE A 78 11.07 6.52 0.22
C ILE A 78 11.15 5.56 1.42
N LEU A 79 11.10 4.24 1.18
CA LEU A 79 11.27 3.23 2.23
C LEU A 79 12.67 3.29 2.85
N ASP A 80 13.71 3.52 2.05
CA ASP A 80 15.08 3.72 2.54
C ASP A 80 15.20 4.95 3.44
N LEU A 81 14.56 6.07 3.08
CA LEU A 81 14.51 7.27 3.92
C LEU A 81 13.85 6.99 5.28
N ALA A 82 12.74 6.24 5.30
CA ALA A 82 12.04 5.86 6.53
C ALA A 82 12.91 4.91 7.37
N ARG A 83 13.54 3.91 6.75
CA ARG A 83 14.45 2.96 7.40
C ARG A 83 15.63 3.68 8.06
N ALA A 84 16.27 4.60 7.35
CA ALA A 84 17.41 5.37 7.86
C ALA A 84 17.06 6.22 9.10
N ARG A 85 15.77 6.53 9.29
CA ARG A 85 15.23 7.30 10.43
C ARG A 85 14.65 6.43 11.54
N GLY A 86 14.69 5.11 11.39
CA GLY A 86 14.07 4.16 12.33
C GLY A 86 12.55 4.32 12.41
N ILE A 87 11.90 4.71 11.31
CA ILE A 87 10.45 4.83 11.20
C ILE A 87 9.89 3.52 10.65
N ILE A 88 8.92 2.96 11.35
CA ILE A 88 8.14 1.79 10.88
C ILE A 88 7.20 2.26 9.77
N VAL A 89 7.11 1.48 8.72
CA VAL A 89 6.20 1.72 7.61
C VAL A 89 5.10 0.65 7.62
N ILE A 90 3.86 1.07 7.84
CA ILE A 90 2.68 0.24 7.59
C ILE A 90 2.32 0.47 6.12
N LEU A 91 2.66 -0.52 5.28
CA LEU A 91 2.62 -0.40 3.82
C LEU A 91 1.42 -1.15 3.25
N TYR A 92 0.56 -0.42 2.55
CA TYR A 92 -0.59 -1.00 1.85
C TYR A 92 -0.21 -1.29 0.39
N PRO A 93 -0.11 -2.56 -0.01
CA PRO A 93 0.27 -2.93 -1.38
C PRO A 93 -0.77 -2.53 -2.42
N ALA A 94 -2.05 -2.53 -2.02
CA ALA A 94 -3.19 -2.05 -2.80
C ALA A 94 -4.32 -1.65 -1.85
N PHE A 95 -4.51 -0.35 -1.63
CA PHE A 95 -5.60 0.18 -0.85
C PHE A 95 -6.93 -0.07 -1.56
N LEU A 96 -7.88 -0.78 -0.93
CA LEU A 96 -9.13 -1.16 -1.58
C LEU A 96 -10.07 0.01 -1.84
N GLY A 97 -9.97 1.07 -1.06
CA GLY A 97 -10.89 2.20 -1.12
C GLY A 97 -12.17 1.98 -0.34
N TYR A 98 -13.10 2.91 -0.47
CA TYR A 98 -14.38 2.86 0.23
C TYR A 98 -15.44 2.10 -0.57
N PRO A 99 -16.39 1.40 0.09
CA PRO A 99 -17.51 0.77 -0.60
C PRO A 99 -18.45 1.83 -1.17
N ARG A 100 -18.86 1.69 -2.44
CA ARG A 100 -19.94 2.50 -3.03
C ARG A 100 -21.29 2.02 -2.46
N PRO A 101 -22.21 2.86 -2.07
CA PRO A 101 -22.37 4.33 -2.12
C PRO A 101 -22.26 5.00 -0.72
N HIS A 102 -21.38 4.53 0.17
CA HIS A 102 -21.42 4.86 1.60
C HIS A 102 -20.95 6.27 1.95
N TYR A 103 -20.26 6.96 1.03
CA TYR A 103 -19.79 8.33 1.25
C TYR A 103 -20.26 9.26 0.13
N PRO A 104 -21.46 9.89 0.27
CA PRO A 104 -21.90 10.92 -0.66
C PRO A 104 -20.92 12.09 -0.63
N GLY A 105 -20.34 12.43 -1.76
CA GLY A 105 -19.37 13.54 -1.90
C GLY A 105 -17.98 13.10 -2.31
N TYR A 106 -17.60 11.84 -2.17
CA TYR A 106 -16.44 11.25 -2.82
C TYR A 106 -16.91 10.68 -4.16
N GLY A 107 -16.56 11.36 -5.23
CA GLY A 107 -17.20 11.17 -6.53
C GLY A 107 -16.96 9.80 -7.13
N GLY A 108 -17.97 9.05 -7.33
CA GLY A 108 -18.34 8.03 -8.33
C GLY A 108 -17.30 7.25 -9.13
N GLN A 109 -16.01 7.41 -8.89
CA GLN A 109 -14.94 6.63 -9.50
C GLN A 109 -14.40 5.59 -8.51
N ALA A 110 -13.69 4.59 -9.02
CA ALA A 110 -13.02 3.59 -8.17
C ALA A 110 -12.00 4.30 -7.27
N GLU A 111 -12.35 4.46 -6.00
CA GLU A 111 -11.57 5.24 -5.02
C GLU A 111 -10.32 4.49 -4.52
N GLY A 112 -10.14 3.26 -4.95
CA GLY A 112 -9.02 2.41 -4.61
C GLY A 112 -8.79 1.36 -5.69
N TRP A 113 -8.19 0.24 -5.30
CA TRP A 113 -7.79 -0.83 -6.22
C TRP A 113 -8.71 -2.05 -6.17
N TYR A 114 -9.92 -1.93 -5.60
CA TYR A 114 -10.84 -3.04 -5.47
C TYR A 114 -11.16 -3.72 -6.81
N ASP A 115 -11.54 -2.91 -7.80
CA ASP A 115 -11.96 -3.43 -9.11
C ASP A 115 -10.79 -4.14 -9.82
N GLU A 116 -9.55 -3.62 -9.67
CA GLU A 116 -8.36 -4.25 -10.23
C GLU A 116 -7.96 -5.53 -9.48
N VAL A 117 -8.10 -5.56 -8.15
CA VAL A 117 -7.88 -6.80 -7.38
C VAL A 117 -8.83 -7.90 -7.86
N VAL A 118 -10.10 -7.58 -8.08
CA VAL A 118 -11.09 -8.52 -8.62
C VAL A 118 -10.74 -8.92 -10.05
N ALA A 119 -10.39 -7.97 -10.91
CA ALA A 119 -10.09 -8.21 -12.32
C ALA A 119 -8.82 -9.06 -12.54
N ASN A 120 -7.77 -8.82 -11.74
CA ASN A 120 -6.52 -9.60 -11.79
C ASN A 120 -6.69 -11.00 -11.21
N GLY A 121 -7.68 -11.19 -10.35
CA GLY A 121 -7.94 -12.46 -9.70
C GLY A 121 -6.78 -12.99 -8.85
N PRO A 122 -6.89 -14.22 -8.33
CA PRO A 122 -5.88 -14.79 -7.46
C PRO A 122 -4.49 -14.93 -8.10
N ASP A 123 -4.41 -15.27 -9.38
CA ASP A 123 -3.12 -15.50 -10.05
C ASP A 123 -2.34 -14.19 -10.26
N GLY A 124 -2.99 -13.14 -10.78
CA GLY A 124 -2.36 -11.83 -10.95
C GLY A 124 -1.97 -11.20 -9.61
N CYS A 125 -2.85 -11.29 -8.61
CA CYS A 125 -2.58 -10.81 -7.26
C CYS A 125 -1.42 -11.57 -6.59
N ARG A 126 -1.32 -12.89 -6.78
CA ARG A 126 -0.19 -13.69 -6.29
C ARG A 126 1.12 -13.26 -6.94
N ALA A 127 1.13 -13.12 -8.27
CA ALA A 127 2.33 -12.70 -9.00
C ALA A 127 2.83 -11.33 -8.52
N TYR A 128 1.92 -10.39 -8.30
CA TYR A 128 2.24 -9.09 -7.71
C TYR A 128 2.80 -9.24 -6.28
N GLY A 129 2.15 -10.02 -5.43
CA GLY A 129 2.62 -10.29 -4.08
C GLY A 129 4.03 -10.88 -4.06
N GLU A 130 4.33 -11.85 -4.93
CA GLU A 130 5.67 -12.42 -5.07
C GLU A 130 6.70 -11.39 -5.55
N TYR A 131 6.33 -10.52 -6.49
CA TYR A 131 7.19 -9.42 -6.91
C TYR A 131 7.52 -8.49 -5.73
N LEU A 132 6.49 -8.07 -4.97
CA LEU A 132 6.65 -7.19 -3.82
C LEU A 132 7.52 -7.82 -2.72
N GLY A 133 7.29 -9.10 -2.40
CA GLY A 133 8.08 -9.79 -1.39
C GLY A 133 9.55 -9.95 -1.80
N ARG A 134 9.84 -10.22 -3.09
CA ARG A 134 11.22 -10.22 -3.60
C ARG A 134 11.88 -8.86 -3.50
N ARG A 135 11.16 -7.79 -3.83
CA ARG A 135 11.72 -6.44 -3.88
C ARG A 135 11.86 -5.81 -2.49
N PHE A 136 10.80 -5.86 -1.70
CA PHE A 136 10.71 -5.13 -0.43
C PHE A 136 10.79 -6.02 0.82
N GLY A 137 10.89 -7.33 0.66
CA GLY A 137 10.86 -8.28 1.78
C GLY A 137 12.06 -8.22 2.73
N SER A 138 13.15 -7.55 2.34
CA SER A 138 14.32 -7.30 3.18
C SER A 138 14.18 -6.09 4.12
N TYR A 139 13.11 -5.33 4.00
CA TYR A 139 12.85 -4.17 4.87
C TYR A 139 12.31 -4.59 6.21
N GLU A 140 13.15 -4.62 7.24
CA GLU A 140 12.79 -5.01 8.62
C GLU A 140 11.82 -4.02 9.30
N ASN A 141 11.73 -2.79 8.78
CA ASN A 141 10.85 -1.75 9.27
C ASN A 141 9.50 -1.69 8.53
N VAL A 142 9.21 -2.61 7.62
CA VAL A 142 7.93 -2.69 6.89
C VAL A 142 7.00 -3.71 7.54
N ILE A 143 5.77 -3.28 7.79
CA ILE A 143 4.63 -4.13 8.14
C ILE A 143 3.63 -4.02 6.99
N TRP A 144 3.36 -5.12 6.31
CA TRP A 144 2.36 -5.16 5.24
C TRP A 144 0.95 -5.08 5.83
N SER A 145 0.09 -4.23 5.25
CA SER A 145 -1.33 -4.15 5.62
C SER A 145 -2.21 -4.48 4.43
N ILE A 146 -3.06 -5.47 4.58
CA ILE A 146 -3.96 -5.95 3.51
C ILE A 146 -5.35 -5.33 3.70
N GLY A 147 -6.05 -5.03 2.61
CA GLY A 147 -7.40 -4.47 2.62
C GLY A 147 -7.41 -2.95 2.66
N ALA A 148 -8.00 -2.39 3.67
CA ALA A 148 -8.21 -0.99 4.03
C ALA A 148 -9.59 -0.44 3.64
N ASP A 149 -10.27 0.10 4.64
CA ASP A 149 -11.55 0.86 4.62
C ASP A 149 -12.71 0.20 3.85
N ARG A 150 -12.56 -1.09 3.54
CA ARG A 150 -13.58 -1.90 2.85
C ARG A 150 -13.46 -3.37 3.25
N ASN A 151 -14.59 -4.07 3.36
CA ASN A 151 -14.57 -5.53 3.45
C ASN A 151 -14.17 -6.15 2.12
N PRO A 152 -13.52 -7.31 2.13
CA PRO A 152 -12.90 -7.87 0.93
C PRO A 152 -13.90 -8.34 -0.12
N GLU A 153 -15.09 -8.82 0.27
CA GLU A 153 -16.15 -9.29 -0.64
C GLU A 153 -15.58 -10.16 -1.79
N ASP A 154 -15.82 -9.77 -3.05
CA ASP A 154 -15.31 -10.48 -4.23
C ASP A 154 -13.78 -10.36 -4.42
N ALA A 155 -13.15 -9.37 -3.78
CA ALA A 155 -11.69 -9.19 -3.80
C ALA A 155 -10.95 -10.15 -2.84
N ARG A 156 -11.66 -10.89 -1.96
CA ARG A 156 -11.07 -11.75 -0.91
C ARG A 156 -10.01 -12.68 -1.46
N ALA A 157 -10.35 -13.50 -2.45
CA ALA A 157 -9.43 -14.49 -3.01
C ALA A 157 -8.16 -13.84 -3.62
N GLY A 158 -8.30 -12.64 -4.24
CA GLY A 158 -7.18 -11.86 -4.75
C GLY A 158 -6.28 -11.36 -3.62
N LEU A 159 -6.85 -10.81 -2.56
CA LEU A 159 -6.08 -10.29 -1.40
C LEU A 159 -5.35 -11.40 -0.65
N GLU A 160 -5.99 -12.55 -0.42
CA GLU A 160 -5.36 -13.72 0.19
C GLU A 160 -4.20 -14.25 -0.67
N ALA A 161 -4.37 -14.26 -2.00
CA ALA A 161 -3.33 -14.65 -2.92
C ALA A 161 -2.16 -13.65 -2.93
N LEU A 162 -2.44 -12.34 -2.88
CA LEU A 162 -1.43 -11.28 -2.77
C LEU A 162 -0.62 -11.45 -1.47
N ALA A 163 -1.30 -11.61 -0.34
CA ALA A 163 -0.66 -11.84 0.96
C ALA A 163 0.21 -13.11 0.95
N SER A 164 -0.32 -14.20 0.39
CA SER A 164 0.40 -15.46 0.22
C SER A 164 1.63 -15.31 -0.69
N GLY A 165 1.52 -14.53 -1.77
CA GLY A 165 2.63 -14.21 -2.67
C GLY A 165 3.77 -13.48 -1.95
N ILE A 166 3.44 -12.44 -1.16
CA ILE A 166 4.42 -11.74 -0.32
C ILE A 166 5.10 -12.73 0.64
N LYS A 167 4.32 -13.54 1.36
CA LYS A 167 4.84 -14.52 2.32
C LYS A 167 5.70 -15.60 1.67
N THR A 168 5.42 -15.99 0.43
CA THR A 168 6.21 -17.00 -0.31
C THR A 168 7.64 -16.52 -0.53
N THR A 169 7.82 -15.24 -0.83
CA THR A 169 9.15 -14.67 -1.16
C THR A 169 9.78 -13.90 0.00
N ALA A 170 9.00 -13.53 1.02
CA ALA A 170 9.44 -12.88 2.25
C ALA A 170 8.78 -13.52 3.48
N PRO A 171 9.12 -14.78 3.83
CA PRO A 171 8.40 -15.54 4.88
C PRO A 171 8.48 -14.91 6.27
N GLY A 172 9.53 -14.13 6.55
CA GLY A 172 9.74 -13.43 7.82
C GLY A 172 9.03 -12.10 7.97
N CYS A 173 8.36 -11.59 6.91
CA CYS A 173 7.71 -10.27 6.98
C CYS A 173 6.53 -10.26 7.98
N LEU A 174 6.32 -9.11 8.63
CA LEU A 174 5.13 -8.87 9.42
C LEU A 174 3.96 -8.46 8.53
N MET A 175 2.77 -8.93 8.88
CA MET A 175 1.55 -8.63 8.12
C MET A 175 0.37 -8.41 9.06
N THR A 176 -0.48 -7.46 8.69
CA THR A 176 -1.75 -7.15 9.34
C THR A 176 -2.82 -6.92 8.29
N ALA A 177 -4.05 -6.70 8.70
CA ALA A 177 -5.15 -6.36 7.82
C ALA A 177 -5.97 -5.22 8.42
N GLN A 178 -6.56 -4.38 7.55
CA GLN A 178 -7.51 -3.34 7.92
C GLN A 178 -8.83 -3.58 7.19
N MET A 179 -9.93 -3.42 7.93
CA MET A 179 -11.30 -3.60 7.45
C MET A 179 -12.09 -2.31 7.60
N LEU A 180 -13.36 -2.32 7.25
CA LEU A 180 -14.31 -1.29 7.63
C LEU A 180 -14.32 -1.09 9.14
N PRO A 181 -14.58 0.12 9.62
CA PRO A 181 -14.85 0.36 11.03
C PRO A 181 -15.92 -0.62 11.56
N GLU A 182 -15.72 -1.09 12.79
CA GLU A 182 -16.63 -2.05 13.48
C GLU A 182 -16.59 -3.50 12.94
N HIS A 183 -15.71 -3.81 11.95
CA HIS A 183 -15.47 -5.17 11.46
C HIS A 183 -14.13 -5.70 11.98
N SER A 184 -14.11 -7.00 12.29
CA SER A 184 -12.89 -7.68 12.74
C SER A 184 -12.13 -8.28 11.57
N ALA A 185 -10.86 -7.91 11.42
CA ALA A 185 -10.00 -8.53 10.41
C ALA A 185 -9.84 -10.05 10.62
N ALA A 186 -9.91 -10.53 11.87
CA ALA A 186 -9.84 -11.96 12.19
C ALA A 186 -11.10 -12.75 11.77
N GLU A 187 -12.24 -12.07 11.59
CA GLU A 187 -13.47 -12.67 11.05
C GLU A 187 -13.45 -12.72 9.53
N GLU A 188 -12.84 -11.70 8.93
CA GLU A 188 -12.78 -11.57 7.48
C GLU A 188 -11.60 -12.34 6.85
N TYR A 189 -10.50 -12.53 7.59
CA TYR A 189 -9.31 -13.30 7.17
C TYR A 189 -8.91 -14.28 8.29
N PRO A 190 -9.64 -15.41 8.40
CA PRO A 190 -9.39 -16.41 9.44
C PRO A 190 -8.04 -17.14 9.30
#